data_2fcc509237b2edd7905c70402e783db8
#
_entry.id   2fcc509237b2edd7905c70402e783db8
#
_cell.length_a   1.000
_cell.length_b   1.000
_cell.length_c   1.000
_cell.angle_alpha   90.00
_cell.angle_beta   90.00
_cell.angle_gamma   90.00
#
_symmetry.space_group_name_H-M   'P 1'
#
loop_
_entity.id
_entity.type
_entity.pdbx_description
1 polymer ?
#
loop_
_entity_poly.entity_id
_entity_poly.type
_entity_poly.pdbx_seq_one_letter_code
_entity_poly.pdbx_strand_id
1 'polypeptide(L)'
;KQHAPTSSTTDKMAKNPLPFKPGARMAPARPDIILTFNVTSQTKLLDFLFSAMPDRKRTTVKDYLKHRQVMVGQNVTTQFDTELFPGNTVSVNTSREFQTFSHPRIKIVYEDDDILVVNKGYGLLSVGTDSIKEGTAYSILREYLKRKDQRNKIFIVHRLDQHTSGLMMFAKNTQAKETMQHNWNNMVLERCYNAIIRGRMEPAEGEIRSYLT
;
A
#
# COMPACT_ATOMS: atom_id res chain seq x y z
N LYS A 1 -68.22 7.55 -0.26
CA LYS A 1 -68.00 6.10 -0.32
C LYS A 1 -66.88 5.83 -1.31
N GLN A 2 -65.65 5.77 -0.85
CA GLN A 2 -64.55 5.16 -1.59
C GLN A 2 -63.55 4.64 -0.59
N HIS A 3 -63.32 3.35 -0.61
CA HIS A 3 -62.38 2.61 0.20
C HIS A 3 -60.96 2.77 -0.38
N ALA A 4 -60.01 3.09 0.47
CA ALA A 4 -58.60 2.96 0.19
C ALA A 4 -58.07 1.59 0.70
N PRO A 5 -57.18 0.91 -0.03
CA PRO A 5 -56.57 -0.30 0.48
C PRO A 5 -55.29 0.06 1.26
N THR A 6 -55.17 -0.48 2.44
CA THR A 6 -53.99 -0.52 3.28
C THR A 6 -52.95 -1.50 2.72
N SER A 7 -51.76 -1.06 2.41
CA SER A 7 -50.61 -1.93 2.18
C SER A 7 -49.62 -1.83 3.33
N SER A 8 -49.50 -2.90 4.08
CA SER A 8 -48.51 -3.09 5.12
C SER A 8 -47.17 -3.45 4.50
N THR A 9 -46.18 -2.55 4.59
CA THR A 9 -44.81 -2.85 4.24
C THR A 9 -44.05 -3.25 5.51
N THR A 10 -43.70 -4.50 5.61
CA THR A 10 -42.88 -5.07 6.68
C THR A 10 -41.47 -4.52 6.59
N ASP A 11 -41.14 -3.73 7.59
CA ASP A 11 -39.80 -3.17 7.86
C ASP A 11 -38.86 -4.32 8.28
N LYS A 12 -37.93 -4.69 7.40
CA LYS A 12 -36.85 -5.62 7.73
C LYS A 12 -35.82 -4.92 8.58
N MET A 13 -35.89 -5.15 9.86
CA MET A 13 -34.89 -4.76 10.85
C MET A 13 -33.45 -5.10 10.35
N ALA A 14 -32.65 -4.08 10.15
CA ALA A 14 -31.22 -4.19 9.96
C ALA A 14 -30.61 -4.78 11.23
N LYS A 15 -29.94 -5.92 11.10
CA LYS A 15 -29.21 -6.57 12.19
C LYS A 15 -28.07 -5.65 12.64
N ASN A 16 -28.10 -5.24 13.90
CA ASN A 16 -27.02 -4.52 14.57
C ASN A 16 -25.71 -5.31 14.45
N PRO A 17 -24.59 -4.65 14.10
CA PRO A 17 -23.27 -5.27 14.17
C PRO A 17 -22.94 -5.60 15.64
N LEU A 18 -22.41 -6.82 15.84
CA LEU A 18 -21.99 -7.31 17.15
C LEU A 18 -20.98 -6.34 17.80
N PRO A 19 -21.03 -6.16 19.12
CA PRO A 19 -20.12 -5.26 19.83
C PRO A 19 -18.68 -5.76 19.71
N PHE A 20 -17.79 -4.86 19.27
CA PHE A 20 -16.35 -5.04 19.27
C PHE A 20 -15.87 -5.29 20.71
N LYS A 21 -15.30 -6.47 21.00
CA LYS A 21 -14.64 -6.76 22.27
C LYS A 21 -13.23 -6.16 22.26
N PRO A 22 -12.92 -5.12 23.03
CA PRO A 22 -11.56 -4.66 23.20
C PRO A 22 -10.82 -5.59 24.16
N GLY A 23 -9.65 -6.12 23.73
CA GLY A 23 -8.67 -6.65 24.66
C GLY A 23 -8.33 -8.12 24.56
N ALA A 24 -7.74 -8.55 23.44
CA ALA A 24 -6.68 -9.53 23.51
C ALA A 24 -5.35 -8.77 23.33
N ARG A 25 -4.54 -8.63 24.36
CA ARG A 25 -3.14 -8.22 24.21
C ARG A 25 -2.49 -9.25 23.31
N MET A 26 -2.27 -8.89 22.03
CA MET A 26 -1.46 -9.69 21.14
C MET A 26 -0.07 -9.78 21.76
N ALA A 27 0.40 -11.01 21.99
CA ALA A 27 1.78 -11.25 22.35
C ALA A 27 2.69 -10.54 21.35
N PRO A 28 3.85 -10.00 21.76
CA PRO A 28 4.77 -9.34 20.86
C PRO A 28 5.09 -10.30 19.71
N ALA A 29 4.88 -9.85 18.48
CA ALA A 29 5.16 -10.65 17.29
C ALA A 29 6.63 -11.08 17.33
N ARG A 30 6.88 -12.39 17.21
CA ARG A 30 8.25 -12.89 17.09
C ARG A 30 8.91 -12.21 15.88
N PRO A 31 10.17 -11.79 15.98
CA PRO A 31 10.86 -11.14 14.88
C PRO A 31 10.90 -12.08 13.66
N ASP A 32 10.78 -11.52 12.47
CA ASP A 32 10.92 -12.26 11.23
C ASP A 32 12.35 -12.76 11.06
N ILE A 33 12.50 -14.01 10.66
CA ILE A 33 13.78 -14.60 10.28
C ILE A 33 13.84 -14.58 8.76
N ILE A 34 14.50 -13.55 8.20
CA ILE A 34 14.63 -13.36 6.77
C ILE A 34 16.07 -13.69 6.37
N LEU A 35 16.21 -14.63 5.45
CA LEU A 35 17.46 -14.96 4.78
C LEU A 35 17.48 -14.23 3.44
N THR A 36 18.57 -13.53 3.13
CA THR A 36 18.72 -12.76 1.90
C THR A 36 19.93 -13.27 1.10
N PHE A 37 19.73 -13.49 -0.19
CA PHE A 37 20.71 -14.05 -1.10
C PHE A 37 20.84 -13.15 -2.34
N ASN A 38 22.06 -12.94 -2.82
CA ASN A 38 22.33 -12.25 -4.08
C ASN A 38 22.52 -13.24 -5.21
N VAL A 39 21.88 -12.98 -6.34
CA VAL A 39 22.00 -13.80 -7.54
C VAL A 39 23.23 -13.35 -8.33
N THR A 40 24.12 -14.30 -8.63
CA THR A 40 25.38 -14.05 -9.35
C THR A 40 25.36 -14.54 -10.80
N SER A 41 24.44 -15.43 -11.14
CA SER A 41 24.30 -15.99 -12.50
C SER A 41 22.83 -16.16 -12.86
N GLN A 42 22.51 -16.15 -14.14
CA GLN A 42 21.15 -16.41 -14.61
C GLN A 42 20.72 -17.83 -14.24
N THR A 43 19.55 -17.96 -13.62
CA THR A 43 18.99 -19.24 -13.17
C THR A 43 17.50 -19.13 -12.90
N LYS A 44 16.83 -20.26 -12.69
CA LYS A 44 15.43 -20.28 -12.21
C LYS A 44 15.37 -20.21 -10.69
N LEU A 45 14.34 -19.55 -10.17
CA LEU A 45 14.16 -19.30 -8.73
C LEU A 45 14.24 -20.58 -7.89
N LEU A 46 13.57 -21.67 -8.30
CA LEU A 46 13.56 -22.90 -7.51
C LEU A 46 14.95 -23.55 -7.46
N ASP A 47 15.67 -23.57 -8.59
CA ASP A 47 17.02 -24.13 -8.66
C ASP A 47 17.99 -23.29 -7.83
N PHE A 48 17.86 -21.97 -7.91
CA PHE A 48 18.62 -21.05 -7.08
C PHE A 48 18.38 -21.30 -5.58
N LEU A 49 17.13 -21.42 -5.16
CA LEU A 49 16.78 -21.68 -3.74
C LEU A 49 17.34 -22.99 -3.23
N PHE A 50 17.34 -24.06 -4.06
CA PHE A 50 17.96 -25.33 -3.69
C PHE A 50 19.47 -25.20 -3.50
N SER A 51 20.13 -24.39 -4.32
CA SER A 51 21.57 -24.16 -4.20
C SER A 51 21.91 -23.23 -3.04
N ALA A 52 21.09 -22.22 -2.79
CA ALA A 52 21.30 -21.25 -1.72
C ALA A 52 20.96 -21.78 -0.31
N MET A 53 20.14 -22.84 -0.23
CA MET A 53 19.68 -23.43 1.02
C MET A 53 19.91 -24.94 1.08
N PRO A 54 21.17 -25.42 0.96
CA PRO A 54 21.48 -26.84 0.88
C PRO A 54 21.09 -27.63 2.14
N ASP A 55 21.09 -26.98 3.31
CA ASP A 55 20.72 -27.56 4.60
C ASP A 55 19.22 -27.77 4.77
N ARG A 56 18.38 -27.28 3.85
CA ARG A 56 16.93 -27.42 3.89
C ARG A 56 16.44 -28.53 2.99
N LYS A 57 15.45 -29.28 3.48
CA LYS A 57 14.78 -30.29 2.64
C LYS A 57 14.11 -29.62 1.43
N ARG A 58 14.18 -30.23 0.25
CA ARG A 58 13.55 -29.71 -0.97
C ARG A 58 12.05 -29.46 -0.82
N THR A 59 11.35 -30.25 0.00
CA THR A 59 9.95 -30.04 0.34
C THR A 59 9.74 -28.74 1.10
N THR A 60 10.57 -28.44 2.10
CA THR A 60 10.52 -27.19 2.88
C THR A 60 10.75 -25.97 2.00
N VAL A 61 11.71 -26.03 1.05
CA VAL A 61 11.97 -24.94 0.10
C VAL A 61 10.76 -24.70 -0.80
N LYS A 62 10.11 -25.75 -1.29
CA LYS A 62 8.86 -25.64 -2.06
C LYS A 62 7.72 -25.07 -1.21
N ASP A 63 7.64 -25.43 0.06
CA ASP A 63 6.63 -24.89 0.98
C ASP A 63 6.83 -23.39 1.23
N TYR A 64 8.06 -22.87 1.29
CA TYR A 64 8.30 -21.44 1.34
C TYR A 64 7.70 -20.70 0.15
N LEU A 65 7.85 -21.21 -1.07
CA LEU A 65 7.20 -20.63 -2.25
C LEU A 65 5.68 -20.69 -2.16
N LYS A 66 5.14 -21.86 -1.83
CA LYS A 66 3.69 -22.09 -1.71
C LYS A 66 3.05 -21.13 -0.69
N HIS A 67 3.72 -20.87 0.43
CA HIS A 67 3.21 -20.04 1.52
C HIS A 67 3.65 -18.57 1.42
N ARG A 68 4.01 -18.08 0.21
CA ARG A 68 4.35 -16.66 -0.03
C ARG A 68 5.48 -16.13 0.85
N GLN A 69 6.43 -16.99 1.17
CA GLN A 69 7.59 -16.71 2.02
C GLN A 69 8.85 -16.36 1.21
N VAL A 70 8.73 -16.26 -0.11
CA VAL A 70 9.84 -15.91 -1.03
C VAL A 70 9.54 -14.60 -1.73
N MET A 71 10.53 -13.73 -1.77
CA MET A 71 10.48 -12.42 -2.42
C MET A 71 11.69 -12.25 -3.34
N VAL A 72 11.46 -11.80 -4.58
CA VAL A 72 12.49 -11.43 -5.54
C VAL A 72 12.48 -9.92 -5.69
N GLY A 73 13.57 -9.26 -5.28
CA GLY A 73 13.59 -7.82 -5.13
C GLY A 73 12.54 -7.37 -4.10
N GLN A 74 11.50 -6.67 -4.54
CA GLN A 74 10.37 -6.25 -3.69
C GLN A 74 9.08 -7.02 -3.96
N ASN A 75 9.10 -8.03 -4.82
CA ASN A 75 7.92 -8.77 -5.24
C ASN A 75 7.86 -10.15 -4.59
N VAL A 76 6.83 -10.42 -3.79
CA VAL A 76 6.55 -11.77 -3.28
C VAL A 76 6.06 -12.63 -4.43
N THR A 77 6.67 -13.80 -4.62
CA THR A 77 6.33 -14.73 -5.68
C THR A 77 6.10 -16.14 -5.15
N THR A 78 5.20 -16.85 -5.82
CA THR A 78 4.99 -18.30 -5.66
C THR A 78 5.41 -19.05 -6.91
N GLN A 79 5.86 -18.34 -7.93
CA GLN A 79 6.26 -18.87 -9.23
C GLN A 79 7.65 -19.50 -9.12
N PHE A 80 7.72 -20.80 -9.21
CA PHE A 80 8.96 -21.57 -9.06
C PHE A 80 9.93 -21.42 -10.25
N ASP A 81 9.42 -21.07 -11.41
CA ASP A 81 10.15 -20.93 -12.69
C ASP A 81 10.51 -19.47 -13.02
N THR A 82 10.34 -18.54 -12.07
CA THR A 82 10.75 -17.14 -12.22
C THR A 82 12.23 -17.08 -12.62
N GLU A 83 12.54 -16.40 -13.72
CA GLU A 83 13.93 -16.17 -14.15
C GLU A 83 14.60 -15.13 -13.26
N LEU A 84 15.78 -15.45 -12.79
CA LEU A 84 16.65 -14.59 -12.00
C LEU A 84 17.87 -14.20 -12.82
N PHE A 85 18.27 -12.94 -12.67
CA PHE A 85 19.43 -12.36 -13.34
C PHE A 85 20.48 -11.90 -12.31
N PRO A 86 21.78 -11.81 -12.69
CA PRO A 86 22.80 -11.25 -11.84
C PRO A 86 22.39 -9.88 -11.30
N GLY A 87 22.57 -9.68 -9.99
CA GLY A 87 22.14 -8.48 -9.29
C GLY A 87 20.72 -8.54 -8.67
N ASN A 88 19.92 -9.56 -9.00
CA ASN A 88 18.67 -9.77 -8.27
C ASN A 88 18.96 -10.20 -6.84
N THR A 89 18.07 -9.78 -5.93
CA THR A 89 18.09 -10.20 -4.52
C THR A 89 16.90 -11.11 -4.25
N VAL A 90 17.15 -12.27 -3.65
CA VAL A 90 16.10 -13.20 -3.21
C VAL A 90 16.06 -13.25 -1.70
N SER A 91 14.92 -12.96 -1.11
CA SER A 91 14.70 -13.03 0.33
C SER A 91 13.70 -14.13 0.67
N VAL A 92 14.00 -14.92 1.72
CA VAL A 92 13.14 -15.98 2.22
C VAL A 92 12.82 -15.72 3.68
N ASN A 93 11.55 -15.49 4.01
CA ASN A 93 11.10 -15.41 5.38
C ASN A 93 10.78 -16.82 5.89
N THR A 94 11.63 -17.36 6.74
CA THR A 94 11.48 -18.74 7.26
C THR A 94 10.47 -18.84 8.39
N SER A 95 9.98 -17.71 8.92
CA SER A 95 9.08 -17.67 10.07
C SER A 95 7.59 -17.60 9.66
N ARG A 96 7.28 -16.84 8.61
CA ARG A 96 5.90 -16.61 8.13
C ARG A 96 5.89 -16.06 6.71
N GLU A 97 4.71 -15.93 6.10
CA GLU A 97 4.56 -15.27 4.81
C GLU A 97 4.99 -13.78 4.85
N PHE A 98 5.48 -13.28 3.74
CA PHE A 98 5.69 -11.85 3.60
C PHE A 98 4.35 -11.12 3.62
N GLN A 99 4.24 -10.13 4.50
CA GLN A 99 3.07 -9.25 4.56
C GLN A 99 3.08 -8.32 3.34
N THR A 100 2.34 -8.68 2.31
CA THR A 100 2.17 -7.80 1.15
C THR A 100 1.03 -6.83 1.39
N PHE A 101 1.28 -5.56 1.04
CA PHE A 101 0.21 -4.58 1.03
C PHE A 101 -0.77 -4.88 -0.11
N SER A 102 -2.06 -4.97 0.21
CA SER A 102 -3.12 -5.08 -0.78
C SER A 102 -4.30 -4.22 -0.36
N HIS A 103 -4.68 -3.29 -1.22
CA HIS A 103 -5.84 -2.46 -1.01
C HIS A 103 -6.45 -2.06 -2.37
N PRO A 104 -7.78 -2.07 -2.55
CA PRO A 104 -8.42 -1.87 -3.85
C PRO A 104 -8.18 -0.47 -4.45
N ARG A 105 -7.89 0.53 -3.60
CA ARG A 105 -7.70 1.93 -4.01
C ARG A 105 -6.31 2.50 -3.70
N ILE A 106 -5.35 1.68 -3.30
CA ILE A 106 -3.97 2.10 -3.07
C ILE A 106 -3.03 1.04 -3.62
N LYS A 107 -2.11 1.45 -4.47
CA LYS A 107 -1.00 0.61 -4.93
C LYS A 107 0.31 1.27 -4.48
N ILE A 108 1.15 0.56 -3.73
CA ILE A 108 2.51 1.01 -3.43
C ILE A 108 3.31 0.98 -4.72
N VAL A 109 3.95 2.09 -5.06
CA VAL A 109 4.78 2.27 -6.25
C VAL A 109 6.25 2.21 -5.88
N TYR A 110 6.61 2.80 -4.73
CA TYR A 110 7.97 2.81 -4.22
C TYR A 110 7.95 2.90 -2.69
N GLU A 111 8.88 2.23 -2.03
CA GLU A 111 9.09 2.32 -0.59
C GLU A 111 10.57 2.09 -0.28
N ASP A 112 11.17 3.00 0.49
CA ASP A 112 12.48 2.87 1.11
C ASP A 112 12.41 3.23 2.61
N ASP A 113 13.53 3.56 3.24
CA ASP A 113 13.57 3.92 4.66
C ASP A 113 13.00 5.31 4.94
N ASP A 114 13.02 6.21 3.97
CA ASP A 114 12.66 7.61 4.09
C ASP A 114 11.28 7.95 3.54
N ILE A 115 10.89 7.33 2.43
CA ILE A 115 9.66 7.67 1.70
C ILE A 115 8.81 6.46 1.34
N LEU A 116 7.53 6.72 1.17
CA LEU A 116 6.54 5.79 0.64
C LEU A 116 5.74 6.50 -0.45
N VAL A 117 5.84 6.01 -1.70
CA VAL A 117 5.10 6.53 -2.85
C VAL A 117 3.99 5.55 -3.22
N VAL A 118 2.79 6.06 -3.38
CA VAL A 118 1.62 5.26 -3.71
C VAL A 118 0.87 5.87 -4.90
N ASN A 119 0.18 5.02 -5.64
CA ASN A 119 -0.87 5.44 -6.54
C ASN A 119 -2.20 5.36 -5.79
N LYS A 120 -2.79 6.54 -5.50
CA LYS A 120 -4.08 6.67 -4.83
C LYS A 120 -5.21 6.57 -5.85
N GLY A 121 -6.16 5.70 -5.61
CA GLY A 121 -7.36 5.56 -6.43
C GLY A 121 -8.38 6.68 -6.20
N TYR A 122 -9.25 6.85 -7.17
CA TYR A 122 -10.40 7.75 -7.14
C TYR A 122 -11.33 7.43 -5.96
N GLY A 123 -11.94 8.44 -5.37
CA GLY A 123 -12.92 8.33 -4.28
C GLY A 123 -12.33 8.05 -2.90
N LEU A 124 -11.01 7.94 -2.77
CA LEU A 124 -10.32 7.76 -1.50
C LEU A 124 -9.81 9.10 -0.96
N LEU A 125 -10.15 9.42 0.28
CA LEU A 125 -9.58 10.59 0.97
C LEU A 125 -8.08 10.39 1.21
N SER A 126 -7.29 11.43 0.97
CA SER A 126 -5.86 11.43 1.27
C SER A 126 -5.61 11.41 2.78
N VAL A 127 -6.36 12.25 3.49
CA VAL A 127 -6.23 12.50 4.93
C VAL A 127 -7.63 12.58 5.54
N GLY A 128 -7.71 12.32 6.83
CA GLY A 128 -8.95 12.46 7.58
C GLY A 128 -9.44 13.91 7.65
N THR A 129 -10.73 14.04 7.88
CA THR A 129 -11.42 15.26 8.28
C THR A 129 -11.79 15.15 9.76
N ASP A 130 -12.41 16.18 10.34
CA ASP A 130 -12.88 16.14 11.72
C ASP A 130 -13.88 15.00 11.96
N SER A 131 -14.68 14.66 10.95
CA SER A 131 -15.69 13.59 11.00
C SER A 131 -15.22 12.23 10.52
N ILE A 132 -14.19 12.14 9.67
CA ILE A 132 -13.70 10.89 9.07
C ILE A 132 -12.22 10.73 9.42
N LYS A 133 -11.90 9.89 10.39
CA LYS A 133 -10.51 9.63 10.81
C LYS A 133 -9.91 8.36 10.21
N GLU A 134 -10.73 7.41 9.81
CA GLU A 134 -10.32 6.11 9.29
C GLU A 134 -10.73 5.93 7.82
N GLY A 135 -10.18 4.90 7.16
CA GLY A 135 -10.47 4.63 5.76
C GLY A 135 -9.86 5.64 4.77
N THR A 136 -8.87 6.42 5.20
CA THR A 136 -8.11 7.35 4.35
C THR A 136 -6.80 6.74 3.91
N ALA A 137 -6.18 7.27 2.84
CA ALA A 137 -4.87 6.79 2.40
C ALA A 137 -3.85 6.82 3.55
N TYR A 138 -3.83 7.91 4.33
CA TYR A 138 -2.96 8.04 5.49
C TYR A 138 -3.22 6.96 6.55
N SER A 139 -4.47 6.74 6.96
CA SER A 139 -4.79 5.76 8.02
C SER A 139 -4.47 4.33 7.60
N ILE A 140 -4.76 3.98 6.35
CA ILE A 140 -4.50 2.66 5.76
C ILE A 140 -2.98 2.38 5.70
N LEU A 141 -2.20 3.35 5.22
CA LEU A 141 -0.75 3.21 5.10
C LEU A 141 -0.05 3.27 6.46
N ARG A 142 -0.57 4.04 7.41
CA ARG A 142 -0.10 4.04 8.81
C ARG A 142 -0.25 2.65 9.43
N GLU A 143 -1.38 2.02 9.21
CA GLU A 143 -1.63 0.67 9.71
C GLU A 143 -0.72 -0.37 9.03
N TYR A 144 -0.53 -0.26 7.73
CA TYR A 144 0.42 -1.10 6.99
C TYR A 144 1.84 -1.02 7.56
N LEU A 145 2.36 0.19 7.78
CA LEU A 145 3.70 0.37 8.35
C LEU A 145 3.80 -0.12 9.80
N LYS A 146 2.76 0.09 10.61
CA LYS A 146 2.70 -0.41 11.99
C LYS A 146 2.63 -1.93 12.08
N ARG A 147 2.07 -2.61 11.09
CA ARG A 147 2.12 -4.09 11.03
C ARG A 147 3.54 -4.61 10.79
N LYS A 148 4.37 -3.87 10.07
CA LYS A 148 5.79 -4.20 9.89
C LYS A 148 6.57 -3.97 11.20
N ASP A 149 6.45 -2.80 11.81
CA ASP A 149 7.00 -2.45 13.12
C ASP A 149 6.11 -1.36 13.76
N GLN A 150 5.70 -1.56 15.01
CA GLN A 150 4.85 -0.61 15.76
C GLN A 150 5.49 0.78 15.94
N ARG A 151 6.82 0.88 15.83
CA ARG A 151 7.57 2.12 15.91
C ARG A 151 7.53 2.93 14.62
N ASN A 152 7.18 2.32 13.50
CA ASN A 152 7.10 2.98 12.21
C ASN A 152 6.11 4.15 12.24
N LYS A 153 6.53 5.24 11.65
CA LYS A 153 5.75 6.47 11.50
C LYS A 153 5.49 6.74 10.03
N ILE A 154 4.51 7.57 9.77
CA ILE A 154 4.21 8.10 8.43
C ILE A 154 3.77 9.55 8.59
N PHE A 155 4.19 10.40 7.67
CA PHE A 155 3.92 11.82 7.66
C PHE A 155 3.42 12.26 6.29
N ILE A 156 2.45 13.16 6.31
CA ILE A 156 1.89 13.75 5.11
C ILE A 156 2.82 14.87 4.65
N VAL A 157 3.21 14.87 3.39
CA VAL A 157 4.00 15.93 2.77
C VAL A 157 3.20 16.73 1.75
N HIS A 158 2.24 16.09 1.08
CA HIS A 158 1.24 16.72 0.21
C HIS A 158 -0.05 15.90 0.18
N ARG A 159 -1.05 16.40 -0.50
CA ARG A 159 -2.34 15.71 -0.64
C ARG A 159 -2.88 15.80 -2.06
N LEU A 160 -3.71 14.82 -2.42
CA LEU A 160 -4.62 14.85 -3.55
C LEU A 160 -6.05 14.92 -3.01
N ASP A 161 -6.95 15.51 -3.76
CA ASP A 161 -8.36 15.54 -3.41
C ASP A 161 -8.99 14.15 -3.48
N GLN A 162 -10.15 13.97 -2.87
CA GLN A 162 -10.84 12.69 -2.82
C GLN A 162 -11.05 12.10 -4.23
N HIS A 163 -11.48 12.94 -5.16
CA HIS A 163 -11.79 12.52 -6.52
C HIS A 163 -10.63 12.67 -7.51
N THR A 164 -9.44 12.98 -7.02
CA THR A 164 -8.21 12.95 -7.79
C THR A 164 -7.47 11.65 -7.54
N SER A 165 -7.20 10.87 -8.57
CA SER A 165 -6.31 9.72 -8.53
C SER A 165 -4.90 10.10 -8.95
N GLY A 166 -3.90 9.30 -8.58
CA GLY A 166 -2.52 9.50 -9.01
C GLY A 166 -1.50 9.33 -7.89
N LEU A 167 -0.27 9.72 -8.19
CA LEU A 167 0.87 9.55 -7.29
C LEU A 167 0.75 10.46 -6.07
N MET A 168 0.96 9.86 -4.92
CA MET A 168 1.00 10.54 -3.63
C MET A 168 2.16 10.01 -2.82
N MET A 169 2.90 10.92 -2.16
CA MET A 169 4.10 10.59 -1.40
C MET A 169 3.90 10.90 0.07
N PHE A 170 4.51 10.06 0.90
CA PHE A 170 4.56 10.21 2.35
C PHE A 170 6.00 10.09 2.81
N ALA A 171 6.37 10.80 3.88
CA ALA A 171 7.64 10.59 4.56
C ALA A 171 7.46 9.52 5.67
N LYS A 172 8.50 8.74 5.92
CA LYS A 172 8.50 7.67 6.94
C LYS A 172 9.21 8.10 8.22
N ASN A 173 9.98 9.19 8.19
CA ASN A 173 10.64 9.78 9.35
C ASN A 173 10.54 11.30 9.34
N THR A 174 10.89 11.92 10.46
CA THR A 174 10.77 13.37 10.67
C THR A 174 11.73 14.14 9.76
N GLN A 175 12.95 13.64 9.58
CA GLN A 175 13.96 14.29 8.75
C GLN A 175 13.51 14.37 7.29
N ALA A 176 13.03 13.26 6.73
CA ALA A 176 12.48 13.23 5.37
C ALA A 176 11.29 14.18 5.23
N LYS A 177 10.36 14.19 6.22
CA LYS A 177 9.23 15.12 6.25
C LYS A 177 9.68 16.57 6.17
N GLU A 178 10.60 16.99 7.04
CA GLU A 178 11.08 18.36 7.12
C GLU A 178 11.83 18.77 5.85
N THR A 179 12.72 17.91 5.35
CA THR A 179 13.42 18.13 4.09
C THR A 179 12.45 18.35 2.93
N MET A 180 11.43 17.50 2.81
CA MET A 180 10.45 17.61 1.73
C MET A 180 9.55 18.83 1.87
N GLN A 181 9.11 19.17 3.08
CA GLN A 181 8.24 20.33 3.31
C GLN A 181 8.96 21.66 3.06
N HIS A 182 10.23 21.79 3.50
CA HIS A 182 11.00 23.00 3.28
C HIS A 182 11.47 23.17 1.83
N ASN A 183 11.74 22.06 1.14
CA ASN A 183 12.31 22.11 -0.21
C ASN A 183 11.33 21.66 -1.30
N TRP A 184 10.03 21.59 -1.00
CA TRP A 184 9.01 21.04 -1.90
C TRP A 184 9.10 21.61 -3.33
N ASN A 185 9.15 22.93 -3.44
CA ASN A 185 9.17 23.61 -4.75
C ASN A 185 10.47 23.38 -5.54
N ASN A 186 11.57 23.05 -4.86
CA ASN A 186 12.86 22.75 -5.50
C ASN A 186 13.01 21.27 -5.85
N MET A 187 12.35 20.40 -5.11
CA MET A 187 12.43 18.94 -5.29
C MET A 187 11.39 18.42 -6.27
N VAL A 188 10.21 19.04 -6.30
CA VAL A 188 9.11 18.67 -7.21
C VAL A 188 9.15 19.58 -8.41
N LEU A 189 9.88 19.15 -9.45
CA LEU A 189 10.12 19.94 -10.66
C LEU A 189 8.83 20.16 -11.47
N GLU A 190 7.95 19.18 -11.48
CA GLU A 190 6.72 19.21 -12.26
C GLU A 190 5.58 18.44 -11.58
N ARG A 191 4.36 18.95 -11.71
CA ARG A 191 3.13 18.28 -11.29
C ARG A 191 2.15 18.29 -12.46
N CYS A 192 2.09 17.18 -13.17
CA CYS A 192 1.18 17.00 -14.30
C CYS A 192 -0.13 16.35 -13.86
N TYR A 193 -1.22 16.87 -14.39
CA TYR A 193 -2.56 16.34 -14.19
C TYR A 193 -3.29 16.22 -15.54
N ASN A 194 -4.05 15.14 -15.70
CA ASN A 194 -4.98 14.98 -16.80
C ASN A 194 -6.40 15.16 -16.26
N ALA A 195 -7.21 15.98 -16.91
CA ALA A 195 -8.60 16.21 -16.56
C ALA A 195 -9.50 16.07 -17.78
N ILE A 196 -10.69 15.51 -17.57
CA ILE A 196 -11.74 15.51 -18.59
C ILE A 196 -12.65 16.68 -18.27
N ILE A 197 -12.83 17.56 -19.25
CA ILE A 197 -13.69 18.73 -19.15
C ILE A 197 -14.93 18.56 -20.03
N ARG A 198 -15.99 19.27 -19.69
CA ARG A 198 -17.18 19.40 -20.54
C ARG A 198 -16.98 20.50 -21.57
N GLY A 199 -17.17 20.18 -22.84
CA GLY A 199 -17.01 21.13 -23.93
C GLY A 199 -15.57 21.19 -24.46
N ARG A 200 -15.23 22.29 -25.11
CA ARG A 200 -13.92 22.55 -25.72
C ARG A 200 -13.32 23.81 -25.11
N MET A 201 -12.04 23.76 -24.81
CA MET A 201 -11.29 24.94 -24.39
C MET A 201 -10.87 25.76 -25.61
N GLU A 202 -11.11 27.07 -25.54
CA GLU A 202 -10.59 28.05 -26.52
C GLU A 202 -10.05 29.27 -25.75
N PRO A 203 -8.76 29.55 -25.85
CA PRO A 203 -7.72 28.85 -26.64
C PRO A 203 -7.41 27.45 -26.08
N ALA A 204 -6.80 26.57 -26.89
CA ALA A 204 -6.45 25.22 -26.53
C ALA A 204 -5.37 25.15 -25.44
N GLU A 205 -4.58 26.21 -25.29
CA GLU A 205 -3.53 26.36 -24.29
C GLU A 205 -3.66 27.69 -23.57
N GLY A 206 -3.32 27.76 -22.30
CA GLY A 206 -3.38 28.98 -21.52
C GLY A 206 -2.99 28.78 -20.06
N GLU A 207 -2.92 29.86 -19.30
CA GLU A 207 -2.64 29.87 -17.87
C GLU A 207 -3.87 30.36 -17.11
N ILE A 208 -4.24 29.65 -16.07
CA ILE A 208 -5.30 30.03 -15.14
C ILE A 208 -4.65 30.34 -13.78
N ARG A 209 -4.83 31.57 -13.30
CA ARG A 209 -4.40 31.98 -11.96
C ARG A 209 -5.62 32.26 -11.10
N SER A 210 -5.64 31.65 -9.92
CA SER A 210 -6.68 31.90 -8.90
C SER A 210 -6.04 32.05 -7.52
N TYR A 211 -6.68 32.85 -6.67
CA TYR A 211 -6.29 32.99 -5.27
C TYR A 211 -7.30 32.23 -4.43
N LEU A 212 -6.78 31.39 -3.50
CA LEU A 212 -7.60 30.71 -2.51
C LEU A 212 -7.72 31.63 -1.28
N THR A 213 -8.93 31.94 -0.89
CA THR A 213 -9.26 32.71 0.32
C THR A 213 -9.72 31.79 1.43
#